data_882bbe54b6ba047f7c3f0106225ebf88
#
_entry.id   882bbe54b6ba047f7c3f0106225ebf88
#
_cell.length_a   1.000
_cell.length_b   1.000
_cell.length_c   1.000
_cell.angle_alpha   90.00
_cell.angle_beta   90.00
_cell.angle_gamma   90.00
#
_symmetry.space_group_name_H-M   'P 1'
#
loop_
_entity.id
_entity.type
_entity.pdbx_description
1 polymer ?
#
loop_
_entity_poly.entity_id
_entity_poly.type
_entity_poly.pdbx_seq_one_letter_code
_entity_poly.pdbx_strand_id
1 'polypeptide(L)'
;MVKAYQDLLSPQKEYGENAKLISSVGFKFHHLLCRRIDLRGNEDPEELYEDDLLRAAWKYFSNSTLSIEIIKDDTLQKIYFTVKDKNVLREEKKEKFKYEVDRSSPSNKLRDFMEWSSDIIEDIRYQRKIHSSVIARFLLKIWPLLNLFALLLSVAIAAMILGTWKADASGDVVVPDISDYPRVREATYILGGIHNLTSLLMLISYLLSNHPKLPRWKNIKSALRGPKYMNMEGKKPEKQRHVNLFSFKTFYYVMFLAFSFAGTFYHGYFFSFHLLHMAKLNQLLIRVIQAVTRNGLSLISVGLLGLAVLYIHSLFAFAFFRDYLDQNEGRQCNTMFQCFVTVIHHGLAEGMYTTFEQQLTNKTFAQTAAVAAFDVIFFIIITTIGLNIIFGIIVDTFSELRDSKWQIDNDMKSSCFICSRENYDFERQGNGFEHHVKKEHNQWSYLFFFIHLEDTQPNDYSALELFVNNRRLRKRLDFFPLNRALSLQYEEDKHTKKLESLKNQVDYLVYKLKTTAAEKGRKLEKQRQREWEQKHVKRE
;
A
#
# COMPACT_ATOMS: atom_id res chain seq x y z
N MET A 1 -13.24 -16.14 -35.20
CA MET A 1 -13.63 -16.01 -33.77
C MET A 1 -14.73 -16.99 -33.39
N VAL A 2 -15.93 -16.93 -34.02
CA VAL A 2 -17.06 -17.81 -33.69
C VAL A 2 -16.72 -19.28 -33.80
N LYS A 3 -16.11 -19.71 -34.92
CA LYS A 3 -15.66 -21.10 -35.11
C LYS A 3 -14.66 -21.52 -34.01
N ALA A 4 -13.66 -20.69 -33.70
CA ALA A 4 -12.72 -20.95 -32.63
C ALA A 4 -13.41 -21.05 -31.25
N TYR A 5 -14.44 -20.27 -31.01
CA TYR A 5 -15.25 -20.35 -29.80
C TYR A 5 -16.10 -21.63 -29.74
N GLN A 6 -16.75 -22.00 -30.83
CA GLN A 6 -17.52 -23.25 -30.95
C GLN A 6 -16.63 -24.47 -30.73
N ASP A 7 -15.44 -24.48 -31.33
CA ASP A 7 -14.46 -25.56 -31.18
C ASP A 7 -13.94 -25.69 -29.75
N LEU A 8 -13.81 -24.56 -29.01
CA LEU A 8 -13.44 -24.55 -27.59
C LEU A 8 -14.55 -25.07 -26.67
N LEU A 9 -15.81 -24.87 -27.04
CA LEU A 9 -16.98 -25.34 -26.27
C LEU A 9 -17.32 -26.80 -26.54
N SER A 10 -16.83 -27.40 -27.62
CA SER A 10 -17.14 -28.80 -27.94
C SER A 10 -16.42 -29.76 -26.99
N PRO A 11 -17.13 -30.74 -26.39
CA PRO A 11 -16.55 -31.64 -25.37
C PRO A 11 -15.64 -32.73 -25.92
N GLN A 12 -15.28 -32.71 -27.20
CA GLN A 12 -14.50 -33.74 -27.83
C GLN A 12 -13.03 -33.74 -27.40
N LYS A 13 -12.58 -34.84 -26.80
CA LYS A 13 -11.21 -35.09 -26.34
C LYS A 13 -10.11 -35.00 -27.42
N GLU A 14 -10.49 -34.98 -28.69
CA GLU A 14 -9.57 -34.93 -29.85
C GLU A 14 -8.79 -33.62 -30.00
N TYR A 15 -9.26 -32.51 -29.36
CA TYR A 15 -8.63 -31.20 -29.51
C TYR A 15 -7.58 -30.85 -28.44
N GLY A 16 -7.20 -31.76 -27.54
CA GLY A 16 -6.35 -31.45 -26.38
C GLY A 16 -5.04 -30.71 -26.72
N GLU A 17 -4.34 -31.11 -27.77
CA GLU A 17 -3.12 -30.42 -28.24
C GLU A 17 -3.45 -29.21 -29.13
N ASN A 18 -4.49 -29.31 -29.94
CA ASN A 18 -4.93 -28.24 -30.85
C ASN A 18 -5.74 -27.14 -30.14
N ALA A 19 -6.30 -27.38 -28.96
CA ALA A 19 -7.10 -26.38 -28.22
C ALA A 19 -6.33 -25.07 -27.95
N LYS A 20 -5.03 -25.16 -27.67
CA LYS A 20 -4.16 -23.98 -27.49
C LYS A 20 -3.98 -23.21 -28.81
N LEU A 21 -3.84 -23.91 -29.92
CA LEU A 21 -3.71 -23.28 -31.23
C LEU A 21 -5.00 -22.60 -31.65
N ILE A 22 -6.14 -23.27 -31.48
CA ILE A 22 -7.48 -22.74 -31.77
C ILE A 22 -7.77 -21.50 -30.92
N SER A 23 -7.48 -21.56 -29.62
CA SER A 23 -7.61 -20.42 -28.71
C SER A 23 -6.73 -19.24 -29.15
N SER A 24 -5.47 -19.51 -29.52
CA SER A 24 -4.54 -18.49 -30.02
C SER A 24 -5.06 -17.79 -31.28
N VAL A 25 -5.61 -18.55 -32.23
CA VAL A 25 -6.22 -17.98 -33.45
C VAL A 25 -7.43 -17.14 -33.11
N GLY A 26 -8.32 -17.62 -32.23
CA GLY A 26 -9.48 -16.85 -31.77
C GLY A 26 -9.09 -15.51 -31.13
N PHE A 27 -8.06 -15.49 -30.28
CA PHE A 27 -7.55 -14.25 -29.68
C PHE A 27 -6.94 -13.30 -30.72
N LYS A 28 -6.17 -13.80 -31.70
CA LYS A 28 -5.63 -12.96 -32.78
C LYS A 28 -6.73 -12.27 -33.57
N PHE A 29 -7.80 -13.01 -33.92
CA PHE A 29 -8.96 -12.40 -34.58
C PHE A 29 -9.67 -11.38 -33.68
N HIS A 30 -9.85 -11.69 -32.42
CA HIS A 30 -10.46 -10.75 -31.47
C HIS A 30 -9.64 -9.45 -31.34
N HIS A 31 -8.32 -9.56 -31.26
CA HIS A 31 -7.44 -8.37 -31.20
C HIS A 31 -7.52 -7.51 -32.47
N LEU A 32 -7.62 -8.13 -33.65
CA LEU A 32 -7.82 -7.41 -34.89
C LEU A 32 -9.17 -6.68 -34.94
N LEU A 33 -10.23 -7.32 -34.41
CA LEU A 33 -11.55 -6.69 -34.29
C LEU A 33 -11.52 -5.51 -33.33
N CYS A 34 -10.91 -5.66 -32.15
CA CYS A 34 -10.74 -4.56 -31.19
C CYS A 34 -10.02 -3.38 -31.85
N ARG A 35 -8.90 -3.63 -32.54
CA ARG A 35 -8.17 -2.57 -33.25
C ARG A 35 -9.01 -1.89 -34.33
N ARG A 36 -9.87 -2.63 -35.04
CA ARG A 36 -10.75 -2.07 -36.05
C ARG A 36 -11.86 -1.20 -35.45
N ILE A 37 -12.37 -1.58 -34.28
CA ILE A 37 -13.38 -0.81 -33.53
C ILE A 37 -12.78 0.48 -33.03
N ASP A 38 -11.55 0.46 -32.46
CA ASP A 38 -10.85 1.70 -32.07
C ASP A 38 -10.69 2.69 -33.23
N LEU A 39 -10.44 2.20 -34.44
CA LEU A 39 -10.30 3.05 -35.64
C LEU A 39 -11.64 3.66 -36.12
N ARG A 40 -12.77 3.04 -35.79
CA ARG A 40 -14.10 3.52 -36.20
C ARG A 40 -14.77 4.46 -35.20
N GLY A 41 -14.23 4.53 -33.96
CA GLY A 41 -14.78 5.35 -32.87
C GLY A 41 -16.02 4.77 -32.22
N ASN A 42 -15.90 4.43 -30.97
CA ASN A 42 -16.90 4.16 -29.91
C ASN A 42 -18.28 3.56 -30.27
N GLU A 43 -18.38 2.71 -31.25
CA GLU A 43 -19.56 1.86 -31.41
C GLU A 43 -19.44 0.72 -30.37
N ASP A 44 -20.48 0.55 -29.54
CA ASP A 44 -20.49 -0.51 -28.53
C ASP A 44 -20.52 -1.88 -29.22
N PRO A 45 -19.47 -2.72 -29.07
CA PRO A 45 -19.39 -3.96 -29.83
C PRO A 45 -20.49 -4.97 -29.50
N GLU A 46 -21.12 -4.84 -28.32
CA GLU A 46 -22.22 -5.71 -27.90
C GLU A 46 -23.53 -5.39 -28.65
N GLU A 47 -23.70 -4.15 -29.08
CA GLU A 47 -24.86 -3.72 -29.87
C GLU A 47 -24.73 -4.05 -31.38
N LEU A 48 -23.47 -4.22 -31.84
CA LEU A 48 -23.18 -4.48 -33.25
C LEU A 48 -23.48 -5.94 -33.69
N TYR A 49 -23.67 -6.86 -32.73
CA TYR A 49 -23.88 -8.27 -33.02
C TYR A 49 -25.29 -8.72 -32.64
N GLU A 50 -26.12 -8.94 -33.66
CA GLU A 50 -27.49 -9.49 -33.51
C GLU A 50 -27.49 -10.98 -33.12
N ASP A 51 -26.40 -11.72 -33.45
CA ASP A 51 -26.26 -13.16 -33.18
C ASP A 51 -25.74 -13.41 -31.74
N ASP A 52 -26.51 -14.18 -30.97
CA ASP A 52 -26.19 -14.55 -29.58
C ASP A 52 -24.84 -15.33 -29.46
N LEU A 53 -24.50 -16.12 -30.47
CA LEU A 53 -23.25 -16.85 -30.50
C LEU A 53 -22.05 -15.91 -30.69
N LEU A 54 -22.19 -14.91 -31.55
CA LEU A 54 -21.19 -13.85 -31.74
C LEU A 54 -21.00 -13.04 -30.46
N ARG A 55 -22.08 -12.70 -29.78
CA ARG A 55 -22.07 -11.97 -28.51
C ARG A 55 -21.41 -12.79 -27.41
N ALA A 56 -21.72 -14.08 -27.30
CA ALA A 56 -21.06 -14.99 -26.35
C ALA A 56 -19.57 -15.16 -26.64
N ALA A 57 -19.20 -15.32 -27.91
CA ALA A 57 -17.80 -15.40 -28.33
C ALA A 57 -17.03 -14.09 -28.06
N TRP A 58 -17.65 -12.93 -28.30
CA TRP A 58 -17.07 -11.64 -27.96
C TRP A 58 -16.80 -11.52 -26.46
N LYS A 59 -17.80 -11.80 -25.62
CA LYS A 59 -17.68 -11.77 -24.16
C LYS A 59 -16.60 -12.72 -23.62
N TYR A 60 -16.49 -13.93 -24.19
CA TYR A 60 -15.45 -14.89 -23.80
C TYR A 60 -14.04 -14.34 -24.06
N PHE A 61 -13.78 -13.85 -25.28
CA PHE A 61 -12.45 -13.35 -25.64
C PHE A 61 -12.12 -12.01 -24.96
N SER A 62 -13.10 -11.11 -24.79
CA SER A 62 -12.94 -9.82 -24.11
C SER A 62 -12.57 -9.99 -22.65
N ASN A 63 -13.14 -10.98 -21.95
CA ASN A 63 -12.82 -11.24 -20.55
C ASN A 63 -11.36 -11.58 -20.31
N SER A 64 -10.68 -12.18 -21.30
CA SER A 64 -9.28 -12.57 -21.21
C SER A 64 -8.34 -11.66 -22.00
N THR A 65 -8.84 -10.60 -22.61
CA THR A 65 -8.07 -9.61 -23.34
C THR A 65 -7.87 -8.36 -22.48
N LEU A 66 -6.67 -7.82 -22.49
CA LEU A 66 -6.32 -6.50 -21.95
C LEU A 66 -5.64 -5.68 -23.03
N SER A 67 -5.64 -4.36 -22.82
CA SER A 67 -4.91 -3.43 -23.69
C SER A 67 -4.07 -2.47 -22.86
N ILE A 68 -3.02 -1.96 -23.50
CA ILE A 68 -2.19 -0.87 -22.99
C ILE A 68 -1.92 0.13 -24.12
N GLU A 69 -1.71 1.38 -23.75
CA GLU A 69 -1.25 2.43 -24.65
C GLU A 69 0.25 2.65 -24.50
N ILE A 70 0.95 2.79 -25.59
CA ILE A 70 2.40 3.06 -25.61
C ILE A 70 2.73 4.19 -26.55
N ILE A 71 3.88 4.84 -26.32
CA ILE A 71 4.50 5.77 -27.28
C ILE A 71 5.58 5.02 -28.07
N LYS A 72 5.46 5.07 -29.39
CA LYS A 72 6.51 4.65 -30.30
C LYS A 72 6.65 5.70 -31.42
N ASP A 73 7.87 6.15 -31.67
CA ASP A 73 8.17 7.14 -32.71
C ASP A 73 7.25 8.38 -32.63
N ASP A 74 7.08 8.88 -31.40
CA ASP A 74 6.21 10.01 -31.02
C ASP A 74 4.70 9.80 -31.29
N THR A 75 4.28 8.63 -31.69
CA THR A 75 2.88 8.25 -31.91
C THR A 75 2.35 7.37 -30.79
N LEU A 76 1.10 7.65 -30.37
CA LEU A 76 0.39 6.78 -29.44
C LEU A 76 -0.14 5.55 -30.18
N GLN A 77 0.12 4.38 -29.63
CA GLN A 77 -0.32 3.10 -30.18
C GLN A 77 -0.89 2.21 -29.09
N LYS A 78 -1.95 1.46 -29.42
CA LYS A 78 -2.61 0.55 -28.50
C LYS A 78 -2.22 -0.89 -28.82
N ILE A 79 -1.85 -1.65 -27.79
CA ILE A 79 -1.50 -3.06 -27.87
C ILE A 79 -2.56 -3.88 -27.16
N TYR A 80 -3.12 -4.89 -27.84
CA TYR A 80 -4.02 -5.88 -27.27
C TYR A 80 -3.26 -7.17 -27.03
N PHE A 81 -3.47 -7.78 -25.85
CA PHE A 81 -2.81 -9.02 -25.47
C PHE A 81 -3.70 -9.89 -24.59
N THR A 82 -3.38 -11.17 -24.51
CA THR A 82 -4.17 -12.16 -23.78
C THR A 82 -3.62 -12.36 -22.38
N VAL A 83 -4.51 -12.41 -21.39
CA VAL A 83 -4.18 -12.73 -19.99
C VAL A 83 -4.89 -14.00 -19.58
N LYS A 84 -4.13 -14.98 -19.09
CA LYS A 84 -4.66 -16.28 -18.67
C LYS A 84 -5.48 -16.20 -17.38
N ASP A 85 -5.03 -15.36 -16.43
CA ASP A 85 -5.65 -15.28 -15.10
C ASP A 85 -5.43 -13.90 -14.49
N LYS A 86 -6.50 -13.13 -14.34
CA LYS A 86 -6.48 -11.76 -13.77
C LYS A 86 -6.51 -11.78 -12.23
N ASN A 87 -7.01 -12.86 -11.62
CA ASN A 87 -7.32 -12.92 -10.19
C ASN A 87 -6.13 -13.36 -9.33
N VAL A 88 -4.99 -13.64 -9.93
CA VAL A 88 -3.79 -14.13 -9.23
C VAL A 88 -3.04 -13.01 -8.50
N LEU A 89 -3.28 -11.74 -8.86
CA LEU A 89 -2.66 -10.60 -8.21
C LEU A 89 -3.32 -10.31 -6.87
N ARG A 90 -2.58 -10.55 -5.78
CA ARG A 90 -3.07 -10.39 -4.40
C ARG A 90 -3.32 -8.93 -4.05
N GLU A 91 -4.42 -8.67 -3.35
CA GLU A 91 -4.81 -7.32 -2.92
C GLU A 91 -3.78 -6.70 -1.97
N GLU A 92 -3.17 -7.50 -1.08
CA GLU A 92 -2.07 -7.03 -0.21
C GLU A 92 -0.88 -6.47 -0.99
N LYS A 93 -0.56 -7.04 -2.16
CA LYS A 93 0.53 -6.54 -3.00
C LYS A 93 0.15 -5.25 -3.71
N LYS A 94 -1.10 -5.13 -4.14
CA LYS A 94 -1.62 -3.88 -4.73
C LYS A 94 -1.61 -2.75 -3.71
N GLU A 95 -2.12 -3.00 -2.50
CA GLU A 95 -2.11 -2.01 -1.43
C GLU A 95 -0.69 -1.62 -1.02
N LYS A 96 0.19 -2.60 -0.84
CA LYS A 96 1.58 -2.32 -0.52
C LYS A 96 2.26 -1.45 -1.58
N PHE A 97 2.09 -1.78 -2.85
CA PHE A 97 2.59 -0.97 -3.96
C PHE A 97 2.00 0.44 -3.94
N LYS A 98 0.67 0.57 -3.75
CA LYS A 98 -0.04 1.85 -3.69
C LYS A 98 0.59 2.82 -2.69
N TYR A 99 0.98 2.33 -1.50
CA TYR A 99 1.50 3.16 -0.41
C TYR A 99 3.02 3.32 -0.38
N GLU A 100 3.77 2.47 -1.06
CA GLU A 100 5.25 2.51 -1.03
C GLU A 100 5.88 3.11 -2.30
N VAL A 101 5.11 3.35 -3.36
CA VAL A 101 5.61 3.94 -4.60
C VAL A 101 5.97 5.42 -4.41
N ASP A 102 7.11 5.84 -4.94
CA ASP A 102 7.54 7.24 -4.93
C ASP A 102 6.69 8.08 -5.90
N ARG A 103 5.94 9.03 -5.34
CA ARG A 103 5.02 9.93 -6.07
C ARG A 103 5.56 11.34 -6.24
N SER A 104 6.84 11.56 -5.95
CA SER A 104 7.46 12.89 -6.05
C SER A 104 7.49 13.43 -7.48
N SER A 105 7.53 12.55 -8.47
CA SER A 105 7.43 12.92 -9.89
C SER A 105 6.80 11.79 -10.72
N PRO A 106 6.20 12.13 -11.91
CA PRO A 106 5.68 11.12 -12.82
C PRO A 106 6.70 10.06 -13.24
N SER A 107 7.92 10.48 -13.50
CA SER A 107 9.01 9.58 -13.88
C SER A 107 9.44 8.66 -12.73
N ASN A 108 9.42 9.14 -11.49
CA ASN A 108 9.73 8.32 -10.33
C ASN A 108 8.64 7.29 -10.06
N LYS A 109 7.35 7.66 -10.19
CA LYS A 109 6.23 6.71 -10.13
C LYS A 109 6.44 5.53 -11.08
N LEU A 110 6.77 5.81 -12.34
CA LEU A 110 6.97 4.76 -13.36
C LEU A 110 8.26 3.98 -13.17
N ARG A 111 9.32 4.59 -12.66
CA ARG A 111 10.57 3.89 -12.34
C ARG A 111 10.36 2.90 -11.21
N ASP A 112 9.71 3.32 -10.13
CA ASP A 112 9.35 2.45 -9.04
C ASP A 112 8.41 1.32 -9.50
N PHE A 113 7.43 1.63 -10.36
CA PHE A 113 6.56 0.62 -10.96
C PHE A 113 7.37 -0.44 -11.72
N MET A 114 8.34 -0.04 -12.52
CA MET A 114 9.21 -0.96 -13.24
C MET A 114 10.06 -1.83 -12.30
N GLU A 115 10.57 -1.25 -11.22
CA GLU A 115 11.34 -2.01 -10.21
C GLU A 115 10.46 -2.99 -9.45
N TRP A 116 9.27 -2.57 -9.03
CA TRP A 116 8.31 -3.43 -8.33
C TRP A 116 7.72 -4.53 -9.23
N SER A 117 7.63 -4.28 -10.53
CA SER A 117 7.02 -5.22 -11.47
C SER A 117 7.69 -6.59 -11.44
N SER A 118 9.02 -6.67 -11.33
CA SER A 118 9.74 -7.94 -11.27
C SER A 118 9.39 -8.77 -10.03
N ASP A 119 9.28 -8.13 -8.87
CA ASP A 119 8.91 -8.79 -7.61
C ASP A 119 7.45 -9.28 -7.63
N ILE A 120 6.56 -8.46 -8.20
CA ILE A 120 5.14 -8.81 -8.32
C ILE A 120 4.95 -9.93 -9.35
N ILE A 121 5.69 -9.93 -10.45
CA ILE A 121 5.66 -10.99 -11.46
C ILE A 121 6.13 -12.33 -10.85
N GLU A 122 7.21 -12.33 -10.07
CA GLU A 122 7.67 -13.54 -9.37
C GLU A 122 6.60 -14.06 -8.40
N ASP A 123 5.93 -13.17 -7.65
CA ASP A 123 4.81 -13.53 -6.78
C ASP A 123 3.64 -14.14 -7.56
N ILE A 124 3.24 -13.53 -8.68
CA ILE A 124 2.16 -14.03 -9.53
C ILE A 124 2.49 -15.42 -10.08
N ARG A 125 3.71 -15.66 -10.54
CA ARG A 125 4.15 -16.98 -11.00
C ARG A 125 4.07 -18.03 -9.89
N TYR A 126 4.50 -17.65 -8.70
CA TYR A 126 4.40 -18.51 -7.53
C TYR A 126 2.94 -18.80 -7.17
N GLN A 127 2.06 -17.80 -7.17
CA GLN A 127 0.63 -17.99 -6.90
C GLN A 127 -0.03 -18.89 -7.95
N ARG A 128 0.28 -18.74 -9.24
CA ARG A 128 -0.20 -19.64 -10.30
C ARG A 128 0.20 -21.09 -10.00
N LYS A 129 1.44 -21.33 -9.55
CA LYS A 129 1.91 -22.66 -9.17
C LYS A 129 1.16 -23.22 -7.96
N ILE A 130 0.90 -22.41 -6.95
CA ILE A 130 0.12 -22.83 -5.77
C ILE A 130 -1.33 -23.15 -6.15
N HIS A 131 -1.96 -22.34 -6.98
CA HIS A 131 -3.34 -22.53 -7.40
C HIS A 131 -3.55 -23.81 -8.23
N SER A 132 -2.49 -24.44 -8.73
CA SER A 132 -2.59 -25.76 -9.36
C SER A 132 -2.83 -26.89 -8.35
N SER A 133 -2.45 -26.70 -7.06
CA SER A 133 -2.70 -27.66 -5.98
C SER A 133 -4.08 -27.45 -5.34
N VAL A 134 -4.90 -28.50 -5.27
CA VAL A 134 -6.25 -28.44 -4.67
C VAL A 134 -6.18 -28.12 -3.18
N ILE A 135 -5.24 -28.72 -2.46
CA ILE A 135 -5.06 -28.52 -1.01
C ILE A 135 -4.64 -27.09 -0.71
N ALA A 136 -3.65 -26.57 -1.43
CA ALA A 136 -3.17 -25.21 -1.21
C ALA A 136 -4.26 -24.17 -1.53
N ARG A 137 -5.04 -24.38 -2.60
CA ARG A 137 -6.19 -23.52 -2.95
C ARG A 137 -7.26 -23.51 -1.87
N PHE A 138 -7.57 -24.68 -1.29
CA PHE A 138 -8.51 -24.80 -0.19
C PHE A 138 -8.00 -24.03 1.05
N LEU A 139 -6.75 -24.25 1.48
CA LEU A 139 -6.15 -23.56 2.62
C LEU A 139 -6.14 -22.03 2.45
N LEU A 140 -5.80 -21.54 1.26
CA LEU A 140 -5.82 -20.11 0.98
C LEU A 140 -7.24 -19.52 0.99
N LYS A 141 -8.24 -20.28 0.54
CA LYS A 141 -9.65 -19.87 0.56
C LYS A 141 -10.21 -19.75 1.98
N ILE A 142 -9.87 -20.68 2.86
CA ILE A 142 -10.35 -20.67 4.26
C ILE A 142 -9.54 -19.73 5.17
N TRP A 143 -8.45 -19.16 4.69
CA TRP A 143 -7.59 -18.28 5.47
C TRP A 143 -8.30 -17.17 6.28
N PRO A 144 -9.23 -16.38 5.70
CA PRO A 144 -9.95 -15.35 6.46
C PRO A 144 -10.80 -15.97 7.58
N LEU A 145 -11.42 -17.12 7.31
CA LEU A 145 -12.22 -17.85 8.27
C LEU A 145 -11.37 -18.40 9.42
N LEU A 146 -10.17 -18.93 9.12
CA LEU A 146 -9.24 -19.41 10.16
C LEU A 146 -8.81 -18.29 11.11
N ASN A 147 -8.53 -17.09 10.57
CA ASN A 147 -8.17 -15.93 11.40
C ASN A 147 -9.31 -15.53 12.36
N LEU A 148 -10.54 -15.47 11.85
CA LEU A 148 -11.71 -15.16 12.67
C LEU A 148 -11.97 -16.26 13.72
N PHE A 149 -11.88 -17.53 13.32
CA PHE A 149 -12.11 -18.67 14.17
C PHE A 149 -11.07 -18.75 15.31
N ALA A 150 -9.79 -18.49 15.03
CA ALA A 150 -8.75 -18.41 16.06
C ALA A 150 -9.04 -17.32 17.09
N LEU A 151 -9.52 -16.15 16.65
CA LEU A 151 -9.91 -15.07 17.56
C LEU A 151 -11.11 -15.50 18.44
N LEU A 152 -12.15 -16.08 17.84
CA LEU A 152 -13.34 -16.51 18.59
C LEU A 152 -12.99 -17.58 19.63
N LEU A 153 -12.12 -18.55 19.29
CA LEU A 153 -11.60 -19.52 20.23
C LEU A 153 -10.83 -18.86 21.38
N SER A 154 -9.97 -17.89 21.08
CA SER A 154 -9.21 -17.16 22.08
C SER A 154 -10.12 -16.38 23.03
N VAL A 155 -11.18 -15.75 22.51
CA VAL A 155 -12.19 -15.05 23.31
C VAL A 155 -12.96 -16.02 24.18
N ALA A 156 -13.36 -17.18 23.64
CA ALA A 156 -14.07 -18.21 24.41
C ALA A 156 -13.23 -18.76 25.58
N ILE A 157 -11.94 -19.06 25.33
CA ILE A 157 -11.00 -19.50 26.37
C ILE A 157 -10.78 -18.39 27.40
N ALA A 158 -10.60 -17.13 26.97
CA ALA A 158 -10.42 -16.00 27.88
C ALA A 158 -11.66 -15.76 28.75
N ALA A 159 -12.88 -15.87 28.19
CA ALA A 159 -14.13 -15.77 28.94
C ALA A 159 -14.29 -16.89 29.96
N MET A 160 -13.88 -18.10 29.60
CA MET A 160 -13.88 -19.25 30.51
C MET A 160 -12.88 -19.02 31.66
N ILE A 161 -11.67 -18.56 31.39
CA ILE A 161 -10.66 -18.20 32.40
C ILE A 161 -11.22 -17.12 33.33
N LEU A 162 -11.81 -16.04 32.77
CA LEU A 162 -12.38 -14.93 33.54
C LEU A 162 -13.53 -15.41 34.50
N GLY A 163 -14.33 -16.37 34.06
CA GLY A 163 -15.47 -16.88 34.84
C GLY A 163 -15.09 -17.91 35.90
N THR A 164 -13.94 -18.58 35.77
CA THR A 164 -13.58 -19.72 36.62
C THR A 164 -12.40 -19.50 37.54
N TRP A 165 -11.51 -18.54 37.23
CA TRP A 165 -10.34 -18.26 38.07
C TRP A 165 -10.73 -17.41 39.29
N LYS A 166 -10.30 -17.84 40.48
CA LYS A 166 -10.53 -17.16 41.74
C LYS A 166 -9.23 -17.06 42.52
N ALA A 167 -9.08 -16.01 43.33
CA ALA A 167 -8.00 -15.91 44.31
C ALA A 167 -8.36 -16.76 45.54
N ASP A 168 -7.38 -17.41 46.13
CA ASP A 168 -7.54 -18.13 47.40
C ASP A 168 -7.56 -17.13 48.57
N ALA A 169 -8.05 -17.60 49.76
CA ALA A 169 -8.12 -16.81 50.98
C ALA A 169 -6.74 -16.32 51.47
N SER A 170 -5.64 -16.93 51.01
CA SER A 170 -4.26 -16.51 51.26
C SER A 170 -3.74 -15.36 50.35
N GLY A 171 -4.58 -14.93 49.37
CA GLY A 171 -4.17 -13.89 48.39
C GLY A 171 -3.29 -14.40 47.25
N ASP A 172 -2.88 -15.66 47.26
CA ASP A 172 -2.22 -16.27 46.12
C ASP A 172 -3.23 -16.53 45.02
N VAL A 173 -2.84 -16.16 43.77
CA VAL A 173 -3.64 -16.48 42.60
C VAL A 173 -3.68 -17.99 42.42
N VAL A 174 -4.67 -18.63 43.01
CA VAL A 174 -4.94 -20.04 42.74
C VAL A 174 -5.58 -20.08 41.36
N VAL A 175 -4.80 -20.52 40.39
CA VAL A 175 -5.38 -21.27 39.27
C VAL A 175 -6.29 -22.31 39.91
N PRO A 176 -7.62 -22.29 39.64
CA PRO A 176 -8.53 -23.22 40.34
C PRO A 176 -7.93 -24.60 40.25
N ASP A 177 -7.69 -25.17 41.43
CA ASP A 177 -7.16 -26.50 41.50
C ASP A 177 -8.15 -27.34 40.70
N ILE A 178 -7.60 -28.02 39.76
CA ILE A 178 -8.26 -28.86 38.77
C ILE A 178 -9.33 -29.76 39.37
N SER A 179 -9.30 -29.98 40.71
CA SER A 179 -10.26 -30.76 41.48
C SER A 179 -11.66 -30.13 41.55
N ASP A 180 -11.79 -28.79 41.59
CA ASP A 180 -13.08 -28.13 41.82
C ASP A 180 -13.93 -28.02 40.56
N TYR A 181 -13.28 -28.00 39.37
CA TYR A 181 -13.95 -27.88 38.07
C TYR A 181 -13.34 -28.80 36.99
N PRO A 182 -13.47 -30.14 37.12
CA PRO A 182 -12.86 -31.08 36.17
C PRO A 182 -13.34 -30.87 34.73
N ARG A 183 -14.59 -30.45 34.53
CA ARG A 183 -15.17 -30.16 33.22
C ARG A 183 -14.53 -28.94 32.56
N VAL A 184 -14.10 -27.94 33.32
CA VAL A 184 -13.43 -26.73 32.80
C VAL A 184 -12.05 -27.08 32.27
N ARG A 185 -11.32 -27.96 32.96
CA ARG A 185 -10.04 -28.48 32.50
C ARG A 185 -10.16 -29.22 31.18
N GLU A 186 -11.10 -30.15 31.11
CA GLU A 186 -11.37 -30.89 29.87
C GLU A 186 -11.73 -29.95 28.72
N ALA A 187 -12.62 -28.98 28.98
CA ALA A 187 -12.97 -27.94 28.00
C ALA A 187 -11.75 -27.12 27.56
N THR A 188 -10.85 -26.74 28.47
CA THR A 188 -9.61 -26.01 28.15
C THR A 188 -8.68 -26.82 27.25
N TYR A 189 -8.52 -28.13 27.55
CA TYR A 189 -7.71 -29.01 26.71
C TYR A 189 -8.33 -29.21 25.32
N ILE A 190 -9.65 -29.40 25.24
CA ILE A 190 -10.36 -29.56 23.95
C ILE A 190 -10.26 -28.28 23.12
N LEU A 191 -10.62 -27.11 23.69
CA LEU A 191 -10.55 -25.82 23.01
C LEU A 191 -9.11 -25.47 22.66
N GLY A 192 -8.16 -25.73 23.56
CA GLY A 192 -6.73 -25.54 23.33
C GLY A 192 -6.20 -26.43 22.19
N GLY A 193 -6.62 -27.70 22.14
CA GLY A 193 -6.28 -28.61 21.05
C GLY A 193 -6.81 -28.11 19.68
N ILE A 194 -8.07 -27.66 19.65
CA ILE A 194 -8.65 -27.04 18.45
C ILE A 194 -7.89 -25.75 18.05
N HIS A 195 -7.51 -24.93 19.04
CA HIS A 195 -6.75 -23.71 18.83
C HIS A 195 -5.34 -24.02 18.31
N ASN A 196 -4.67 -25.06 18.82
CA ASN A 196 -3.36 -25.50 18.32
C ASN A 196 -3.44 -25.92 16.84
N LEU A 197 -4.46 -26.71 16.48
CA LEU A 197 -4.69 -27.13 15.09
C LEU A 197 -4.94 -25.91 14.19
N THR A 198 -5.78 -24.99 14.65
CA THR A 198 -6.08 -23.74 13.90
C THR A 198 -4.83 -22.89 13.72
N SER A 199 -4.01 -22.72 14.76
CA SER A 199 -2.76 -21.98 14.74
C SER A 199 -1.73 -22.60 13.80
N LEU A 200 -1.65 -23.94 13.78
CA LEU A 200 -0.80 -24.68 12.86
C LEU A 200 -1.24 -24.50 11.41
N LEU A 201 -2.54 -24.61 11.13
CA LEU A 201 -3.11 -24.38 9.80
C LEU A 201 -2.87 -22.92 9.33
N MET A 202 -2.96 -21.96 10.24
CA MET A 202 -2.63 -20.57 9.96
C MET A 202 -1.15 -20.38 9.60
N LEU A 203 -0.23 -21.00 10.34
CA LEU A 203 1.20 -20.96 10.02
C LEU A 203 1.49 -21.60 8.67
N ILE A 204 0.94 -22.78 8.39
CA ILE A 204 1.11 -23.48 7.11
C ILE A 204 0.55 -22.63 5.96
N SER A 205 -0.66 -22.08 6.10
CA SER A 205 -1.27 -21.22 5.08
C SER A 205 -0.44 -19.95 4.82
N TYR A 206 0.11 -19.34 5.88
CA TYR A 206 1.01 -18.20 5.77
C TYR A 206 2.31 -18.56 5.02
N LEU A 207 2.94 -19.68 5.35
CA LEU A 207 4.16 -20.14 4.69
C LEU A 207 3.90 -20.48 3.22
N LEU A 208 2.80 -21.15 2.91
CA LEU A 208 2.38 -21.41 1.53
C LEU A 208 2.14 -20.12 0.75
N SER A 209 1.46 -19.14 1.34
CA SER A 209 1.14 -17.88 0.66
C SER A 209 2.36 -17.02 0.36
N ASN A 210 3.35 -16.96 1.25
CA ASN A 210 4.44 -15.98 1.18
C ASN A 210 5.77 -16.52 0.66
N HIS A 211 5.87 -17.82 0.36
CA HIS A 211 7.08 -18.47 -0.14
C HIS A 211 8.37 -17.98 0.58
N PRO A 212 8.59 -18.37 1.83
CA PRO A 212 9.78 -17.95 2.56
C PRO A 212 11.01 -18.56 1.88
N LYS A 213 11.82 -17.72 1.24
CA LYS A 213 13.13 -18.15 0.71
C LYS A 213 14.09 -18.31 1.89
N LEU A 214 14.60 -19.50 2.08
CA LEU A 214 15.69 -19.74 3.03
C LEU A 214 16.88 -18.85 2.64
N PRO A 215 17.44 -18.03 3.57
CA PRO A 215 18.61 -17.24 3.28
C PRO A 215 19.76 -18.19 2.92
N ARG A 216 20.33 -18.07 1.73
CA ARG A 216 21.53 -18.80 1.37
C ARG A 216 22.63 -18.43 2.38
N TRP A 217 23.24 -19.42 2.99
CA TRP A 217 24.31 -19.26 4.01
C TRP A 217 25.43 -18.27 3.61
N LYS A 218 25.68 -18.13 2.30
CA LYS A 218 26.58 -17.11 1.73
C LYS A 218 26.12 -15.67 1.96
N ASN A 219 24.81 -15.40 2.00
CA ASN A 219 24.25 -14.05 2.17
C ASN A 219 24.23 -13.64 3.65
N ILE A 220 24.16 -14.59 4.59
CA ILE A 220 24.28 -14.31 6.02
C ILE A 220 25.70 -13.86 6.35
N LYS A 221 26.71 -14.50 5.78
CA LYS A 221 28.13 -14.08 5.96
C LYS A 221 28.42 -12.69 5.36
N SER A 222 27.75 -12.31 4.28
CA SER A 222 27.90 -10.96 3.70
C SER A 222 27.18 -9.88 4.48
N ALA A 223 26.02 -10.20 5.09
CA ALA A 223 25.30 -9.28 5.97
C ALA A 223 26.00 -9.05 7.32
N LEU A 224 26.67 -10.09 7.86
CA LEU A 224 27.47 -9.99 9.10
C LEU A 224 28.82 -9.29 8.91
N ARG A 225 29.34 -9.17 7.68
CA ARG A 225 30.61 -8.51 7.38
C ARG A 225 30.55 -6.98 7.26
N GLY A 226 29.41 -6.35 7.47
CA GLY A 226 29.25 -4.90 7.32
C GLY A 226 29.38 -4.40 5.88
N PRO A 227 28.99 -3.17 5.58
CA PRO A 227 29.07 -2.62 4.25
C PRO A 227 30.54 -2.45 3.84
N LYS A 228 31.05 -3.36 3.00
CA LYS A 228 32.31 -3.15 2.30
C LYS A 228 32.08 -2.07 1.22
N TYR A 229 32.70 -0.92 1.46
CA TYR A 229 33.00 0.15 0.50
C TYR A 229 31.93 0.46 -0.55
N MET A 230 31.39 1.67 -0.44
CA MET A 230 30.65 2.34 -1.52
C MET A 230 31.47 2.28 -2.81
N ASN A 231 30.96 1.55 -3.79
CA ASN A 231 31.43 1.73 -5.15
C ASN A 231 31.02 3.13 -5.61
N MET A 232 31.96 3.90 -6.15
CA MET A 232 31.84 5.29 -6.62
C MET A 232 30.87 5.51 -7.81
N GLU A 233 30.03 4.55 -8.12
CA GLU A 233 28.99 4.68 -9.13
C GLU A 233 27.62 4.74 -8.45
N GLY A 234 27.19 5.79 -7.87
CA GLY A 234 25.86 6.20 -7.43
C GLY A 234 24.67 5.20 -7.50
N LYS A 235 24.91 3.91 -7.65
CA LYS A 235 23.91 2.84 -7.63
C LYS A 235 23.52 2.57 -6.19
N LYS A 236 22.34 3.01 -5.79
CA LYS A 236 21.66 2.50 -4.60
C LYS A 236 21.79 0.97 -4.59
N PRO A 237 22.17 0.34 -3.45
CA PRO A 237 22.30 -1.11 -3.39
C PRO A 237 20.98 -1.71 -3.85
N GLU A 238 21.07 -2.64 -4.79
CA GLU A 238 19.95 -3.43 -5.29
C GLU A 238 19.25 -4.04 -4.07
N LYS A 239 18.07 -3.52 -3.75
CA LYS A 239 17.31 -3.88 -2.57
C LYS A 239 16.86 -5.32 -2.77
N GLN A 240 17.66 -6.29 -2.31
CA GLN A 240 17.30 -7.70 -2.31
C GLN A 240 16.05 -7.88 -1.44
N ARG A 241 14.88 -7.82 -2.07
CA ARG A 241 13.55 -7.96 -1.46
C ARG A 241 13.23 -9.45 -1.25
N HIS A 242 14.10 -10.17 -0.54
CA HIS A 242 13.74 -11.51 -0.11
C HIS A 242 12.90 -11.41 1.16
N VAL A 243 11.74 -12.08 1.18
CA VAL A 243 11.01 -12.31 2.43
C VAL A 243 11.90 -13.21 3.28
N ASN A 244 12.60 -12.61 4.23
CA ASN A 244 13.40 -13.36 5.18
C ASN A 244 12.48 -14.24 6.02
N LEU A 245 12.88 -15.49 6.28
CA LEU A 245 12.25 -16.34 7.28
C LEU A 245 12.17 -15.64 8.65
N PHE A 246 13.07 -14.70 8.92
CA PHE A 246 13.10 -13.80 10.07
C PHE A 246 12.27 -12.53 9.90
N SER A 247 11.30 -12.51 8.97
CA SER A 247 10.34 -11.42 8.91
C SER A 247 9.52 -11.36 10.20
N PHE A 248 9.23 -10.15 10.69
CA PHE A 248 8.36 -9.95 11.85
C PHE A 248 7.02 -10.70 11.72
N LYS A 249 6.48 -10.79 10.50
CA LYS A 249 5.26 -11.57 10.23
C LYS A 249 5.46 -13.07 10.45
N THR A 250 6.58 -13.66 10.04
CA THR A 250 6.89 -15.07 10.27
C THR A 250 7.07 -15.35 11.75
N PHE A 251 7.84 -14.48 12.43
CA PHE A 251 8.02 -14.55 13.88
C PHE A 251 6.70 -14.50 14.62
N TYR A 252 5.79 -13.62 14.23
CA TYR A 252 4.45 -13.52 14.80
C TYR A 252 3.67 -14.83 14.72
N TYR A 253 3.61 -15.51 13.56
CA TYR A 253 2.87 -16.77 13.43
C TYR A 253 3.53 -17.94 14.16
N VAL A 254 4.85 -17.95 14.23
CA VAL A 254 5.59 -18.95 15.02
C VAL A 254 5.32 -18.75 16.50
N MET A 255 5.38 -17.51 17.01
CA MET A 255 5.05 -17.20 18.40
C MET A 255 3.57 -17.44 18.71
N PHE A 256 2.69 -17.16 17.77
CA PHE A 256 1.26 -17.45 17.89
C PHE A 256 1.02 -18.96 18.13
N LEU A 257 1.68 -19.82 17.36
CA LEU A 257 1.63 -21.27 17.58
C LEU A 257 2.31 -21.69 18.90
N ALA A 258 3.48 -21.13 19.21
CA ALA A 258 4.21 -21.44 20.44
C ALA A 258 3.39 -21.09 21.69
N PHE A 259 2.75 -19.92 21.73
CA PHE A 259 1.87 -19.52 22.82
C PHE A 259 0.60 -20.38 22.90
N SER A 260 0.08 -20.87 21.77
CA SER A 260 -1.04 -21.79 21.74
C SER A 260 -0.68 -23.13 22.42
N PHE A 261 0.51 -23.68 22.11
CA PHE A 261 1.02 -24.87 22.81
C PHE A 261 1.28 -24.60 24.29
N ALA A 262 1.94 -23.50 24.63
CA ALA A 262 2.19 -23.13 26.01
C ALA A 262 0.89 -22.94 26.80
N GLY A 263 -0.15 -22.36 26.16
CA GLY A 263 -1.48 -22.22 26.75
C GLY A 263 -2.19 -23.54 27.05
N THR A 264 -1.97 -24.53 26.19
CA THR A 264 -2.59 -25.85 26.36
C THR A 264 -1.83 -26.72 27.36
N PHE A 265 -0.49 -26.74 27.30
CA PHE A 265 0.31 -27.73 28.04
C PHE A 265 0.97 -27.18 29.30
N TYR A 266 1.17 -25.84 29.37
CA TYR A 266 1.85 -25.24 30.52
C TYR A 266 0.89 -24.41 31.36
N HIS A 267 0.33 -23.32 30.83
CA HIS A 267 -0.54 -22.43 31.60
C HIS A 267 -1.49 -21.61 30.72
N GLY A 268 -2.79 -21.59 31.07
CA GLY A 268 -3.85 -20.91 30.33
C GLY A 268 -3.62 -19.41 30.06
N TYR A 269 -2.74 -18.73 30.83
CA TYR A 269 -2.40 -17.29 30.57
C TYR A 269 -1.90 -17.02 29.16
N PHE A 270 -1.20 -17.98 28.56
CA PHE A 270 -0.65 -17.80 27.22
C PHE A 270 -1.72 -17.62 26.16
N PHE A 271 -2.95 -18.10 26.39
CA PHE A 271 -4.05 -17.82 25.46
C PHE A 271 -4.44 -16.34 25.41
N SER A 272 -4.20 -15.56 26.45
CA SER A 272 -4.51 -14.13 26.49
C SER A 272 -3.73 -13.34 25.42
N PHE A 273 -2.52 -13.77 25.07
CA PHE A 273 -1.76 -13.14 23.99
C PHE A 273 -2.43 -13.24 22.62
N HIS A 274 -3.30 -14.27 22.42
CA HIS A 274 -4.01 -14.43 21.16
C HIS A 274 -5.13 -13.40 20.96
N LEU A 275 -5.61 -12.75 22.03
CA LEU A 275 -6.56 -11.63 21.93
C LEU A 275 -5.96 -10.45 21.15
N LEU A 276 -4.64 -10.28 21.18
CA LEU A 276 -3.94 -9.28 20.37
C LEU A 276 -4.11 -9.52 18.86
N HIS A 277 -4.54 -10.71 18.43
CA HIS A 277 -4.87 -11.00 17.05
C HIS A 277 -6.01 -10.11 16.50
N MET A 278 -6.88 -9.59 17.38
CA MET A 278 -7.90 -8.61 17.01
C MET A 278 -7.31 -7.39 16.32
N ALA A 279 -6.11 -6.95 16.73
CA ALA A 279 -5.42 -5.83 16.10
C ALA A 279 -5.16 -6.08 14.61
N LYS A 280 -4.88 -7.32 14.21
CA LYS A 280 -4.61 -7.68 12.82
C LYS A 280 -5.87 -7.73 11.94
N LEU A 281 -7.03 -7.97 12.52
CA LEU A 281 -8.30 -8.00 11.80
C LEU A 281 -8.89 -6.61 11.58
N ASN A 282 -8.46 -5.62 12.35
CA ASN A 282 -8.94 -4.24 12.26
C ASN A 282 -7.85 -3.31 11.69
N GLN A 283 -8.10 -2.75 10.51
CA GLN A 283 -7.17 -1.84 9.84
C GLN A 283 -6.89 -0.56 10.64
N LEU A 284 -7.84 -0.09 11.45
CA LEU A 284 -7.61 1.10 12.30
C LEU A 284 -6.59 0.79 13.39
N LEU A 285 -6.72 -0.37 14.05
CA LEU A 285 -5.77 -0.80 15.08
C LEU A 285 -4.37 -1.05 14.52
N ILE A 286 -4.27 -1.63 13.31
CA ILE A 286 -2.97 -1.77 12.62
C ILE A 286 -2.30 -0.40 12.45
N ARG A 287 -3.05 0.64 12.07
CA ARG A 287 -2.49 1.98 11.88
C ARG A 287 -2.02 2.61 13.18
N VAL A 288 -2.76 2.44 14.26
CA VAL A 288 -2.33 2.91 15.59
C VAL A 288 -1.03 2.23 16.01
N ILE A 289 -0.91 0.91 15.83
CA ILE A 289 0.33 0.19 16.11
C ILE A 289 1.46 0.67 15.20
N GLN A 290 1.18 0.90 13.92
CA GLN A 290 2.17 1.44 12.98
C GLN A 290 2.64 2.84 13.36
N ALA A 291 1.76 3.70 13.88
CA ALA A 291 2.13 5.03 14.34
C ALA A 291 3.13 4.96 15.51
N VAL A 292 2.89 4.06 16.45
CA VAL A 292 3.81 3.87 17.58
C VAL A 292 5.13 3.24 17.14
N THR A 293 5.09 2.27 16.21
CA THR A 293 6.29 1.48 15.83
C THR A 293 7.14 2.14 14.74
N ARG A 294 6.58 3.02 13.91
CA ARG A 294 7.31 3.66 12.79
C ARG A 294 8.49 4.49 13.29
N ASN A 295 8.27 5.28 14.32
CA ASN A 295 9.31 6.11 14.97
C ASN A 295 9.83 5.46 16.25
N GLY A 296 9.84 4.12 16.34
CA GLY A 296 10.25 3.38 17.53
C GLY A 296 11.65 3.71 18.02
N LEU A 297 12.60 3.96 17.11
CA LEU A 297 13.95 4.39 17.50
C LEU A 297 13.95 5.76 18.22
N SER A 298 13.15 6.71 17.77
CA SER A 298 13.00 8.01 18.42
C SER A 298 12.37 7.85 19.80
N LEU A 299 11.32 7.01 19.92
CA LEU A 299 10.69 6.72 21.20
C LEU A 299 11.65 6.01 22.17
N ILE A 300 12.44 5.04 21.70
CA ILE A 300 13.48 4.38 22.51
C ILE A 300 14.54 5.38 22.98
N SER A 301 15.00 6.27 22.10
CA SER A 301 16.00 7.29 22.44
C SER A 301 15.50 8.26 23.51
N VAL A 302 14.24 8.72 23.39
CA VAL A 302 13.60 9.57 24.41
C VAL A 302 13.35 8.78 25.68
N GLY A 303 12.95 7.50 25.59
CA GLY A 303 12.81 6.62 26.75
C GLY A 303 14.13 6.40 27.50
N LEU A 304 15.24 6.20 26.79
CA LEU A 304 16.58 6.08 27.39
C LEU A 304 17.01 7.40 28.08
N LEU A 305 16.74 8.54 27.45
CA LEU A 305 16.99 9.84 28.08
C LEU A 305 16.15 9.99 29.35
N GLY A 306 14.87 9.62 29.28
CA GLY A 306 13.96 9.62 30.44
C GLY A 306 14.47 8.73 31.59
N LEU A 307 14.94 7.51 31.26
CA LEU A 307 15.56 6.61 32.24
C LEU A 307 16.82 7.20 32.89
N ALA A 308 17.66 7.91 32.13
CA ALA A 308 18.84 8.57 32.65
C ALA A 308 18.43 9.71 33.63
N VAL A 309 17.42 10.50 33.28
CA VAL A 309 16.90 11.55 34.18
C VAL A 309 16.26 10.96 35.43
N LEU A 310 15.47 9.88 35.30
CA LEU A 310 14.93 9.13 36.44
C LEU A 310 16.03 8.57 37.35
N TYR A 311 17.11 8.06 36.78
CA TYR A 311 18.23 7.59 37.54
C TYR A 311 18.91 8.73 38.34
N ILE A 312 19.09 9.90 37.73
CA ILE A 312 19.64 11.09 38.42
C ILE A 312 18.72 11.51 39.58
N HIS A 313 17.40 11.58 39.34
CA HIS A 313 16.43 11.87 40.41
C HIS A 313 16.47 10.82 41.54
N SER A 314 16.63 9.55 41.18
CA SER A 314 16.76 8.47 42.17
C SER A 314 18.03 8.60 43.00
N LEU A 315 19.13 9.09 42.42
CA LEU A 315 20.37 9.40 43.18
C LEU A 315 20.15 10.53 44.21
N PHE A 316 19.45 11.60 43.80
CA PHE A 316 19.10 12.67 44.73
C PHE A 316 18.11 12.18 45.79
N ALA A 317 17.12 11.39 45.43
CA ALA A 317 16.18 10.78 46.38
C ALA A 317 16.91 9.90 47.40
N PHE A 318 17.84 9.07 46.95
CA PHE A 318 18.64 8.22 47.83
C PHE A 318 19.59 9.01 48.74
N ALA A 319 20.23 10.07 48.20
CA ALA A 319 21.26 10.85 48.96
C ALA A 319 20.64 11.79 49.98
N PHE A 320 19.49 12.45 49.67
CA PHE A 320 18.95 13.53 50.47
C PHE A 320 17.60 13.25 51.09
N PHE A 321 16.81 12.37 50.49
CA PHE A 321 15.41 12.11 50.85
C PHE A 321 15.13 10.69 51.32
N ARG A 322 16.16 9.86 51.49
CA ARG A 322 16.05 8.47 51.93
C ARG A 322 15.23 8.29 53.20
N ASP A 323 15.43 9.17 54.20
CA ASP A 323 14.76 9.11 55.49
C ASP A 323 13.26 9.54 55.44
N TYR A 324 12.81 10.07 54.30
CA TYR A 324 11.44 10.47 54.07
C TYR A 324 10.66 9.41 53.30
N LEU A 325 11.32 8.45 52.68
CA LEU A 325 10.69 7.31 52.03
C LEU A 325 10.35 6.27 53.12
N ASP A 326 9.07 5.92 53.24
CA ASP A 326 8.56 5.14 54.36
C ASP A 326 9.36 3.84 54.60
N GLN A 327 9.94 3.75 55.79
CA GLN A 327 10.72 2.57 56.21
C GLN A 327 9.83 1.49 56.87
N ASN A 328 8.59 1.79 57.24
CA ASN A 328 7.73 0.89 58.00
C ASN A 328 6.94 -0.08 57.10
N GLU A 329 6.70 0.32 55.86
CA GLU A 329 5.91 -0.49 54.92
C GLU A 329 6.75 -1.20 53.84
N GLY A 330 8.03 -1.53 54.11
CA GLY A 330 8.77 -2.39 53.21
C GLY A 330 10.10 -1.82 52.68
N ARG A 331 10.69 -0.83 53.40
CA ARG A 331 12.05 -0.35 53.13
C ARG A 331 12.27 0.08 51.66
N GLN A 332 11.47 0.97 51.19
CA GLN A 332 11.37 1.34 49.78
C GLN A 332 12.64 1.98 49.18
N CYS A 333 13.61 2.39 49.96
CA CYS A 333 14.85 3.04 49.50
C CYS A 333 16.10 2.61 50.30
N ASN A 334 16.25 1.34 50.63
CA ASN A 334 17.43 0.83 51.36
C ASN A 334 18.67 0.63 50.46
N THR A 335 18.44 0.24 49.23
CA THR A 335 19.48 0.11 48.20
C THR A 335 19.18 1.08 47.06
N MET A 336 20.26 1.47 46.32
CA MET A 336 20.08 2.36 45.19
C MET A 336 19.10 1.78 44.13
N PHE A 337 19.17 0.48 43.88
CA PHE A 337 18.29 -0.20 42.95
C PHE A 337 16.81 -0.15 43.41
N GLN A 338 16.59 -0.42 44.71
CA GLN A 338 15.25 -0.35 45.31
C GLN A 338 14.70 1.08 45.23
N CYS A 339 15.52 2.07 45.57
CA CYS A 339 15.17 3.48 45.46
C CYS A 339 14.81 3.88 44.02
N PHE A 340 15.57 3.38 43.02
CA PHE A 340 15.29 3.61 41.61
C PHE A 340 13.93 3.02 41.18
N VAL A 341 13.65 1.79 41.61
CA VAL A 341 12.34 1.16 41.33
C VAL A 341 11.20 1.92 42.00
N THR A 342 11.39 2.37 43.23
CA THR A 342 10.41 3.17 44.00
C THR A 342 10.13 4.51 43.31
N VAL A 343 11.16 5.23 42.88
CA VAL A 343 10.99 6.51 42.16
C VAL A 343 10.29 6.30 40.83
N ILE A 344 10.58 5.24 40.11
CA ILE A 344 9.84 4.94 38.87
C ILE A 344 8.38 4.60 39.16
N HIS A 345 8.14 3.68 40.08
CA HIS A 345 6.79 3.19 40.36
C HIS A 345 5.90 4.30 40.88
N HIS A 346 6.27 4.94 41.99
CA HIS A 346 5.46 5.99 42.59
C HIS A 346 5.50 7.29 41.78
N GLY A 347 6.67 7.67 41.24
CA GLY A 347 6.78 8.92 40.49
C GLY A 347 5.98 8.95 39.20
N LEU A 348 5.90 7.83 38.47
CA LEU A 348 5.14 7.77 37.21
C LEU A 348 3.66 7.43 37.42
N ALA A 349 3.31 6.62 38.44
CA ALA A 349 1.95 6.14 38.65
C ALA A 349 1.11 7.08 39.53
N GLU A 350 1.65 7.54 40.64
CA GLU A 350 0.90 8.26 41.69
C GLU A 350 1.37 9.70 41.91
N GLY A 351 2.55 10.05 41.40
CA GLY A 351 3.29 11.28 41.76
C GLY A 351 4.09 11.09 43.06
N MET A 352 5.25 11.73 43.12
CA MET A 352 6.16 11.58 44.26
C MET A 352 5.59 12.14 45.58
N TYR A 353 4.63 13.07 45.49
CA TYR A 353 4.01 13.71 46.66
C TYR A 353 3.36 12.69 47.60
N THR A 354 2.62 11.73 47.08
CA THR A 354 1.91 10.72 47.90
C THR A 354 2.89 9.86 48.72
N THR A 355 4.10 9.66 48.24
CA THR A 355 5.15 8.90 48.92
C THR A 355 5.76 9.64 50.08
N PHE A 356 5.75 11.00 50.07
CA PHE A 356 6.34 11.83 51.11
C PHE A 356 5.29 12.37 52.12
N GLU A 357 3.99 12.38 51.80
CA GLU A 357 2.95 13.03 52.57
C GLU A 357 2.85 12.55 54.01
N GLN A 358 2.96 11.24 54.23
CA GLN A 358 2.80 10.66 55.57
C GLN A 358 3.92 11.04 56.54
N GLN A 359 5.08 11.48 56.05
CA GLN A 359 6.24 11.77 56.88
C GLN A 359 6.53 13.29 57.09
N LEU A 360 5.73 14.15 56.46
CA LEU A 360 5.91 15.60 56.56
C LEU A 360 5.33 16.21 57.85
N THR A 361 4.50 15.49 58.60
CA THR A 361 3.73 16.00 59.73
C THR A 361 4.57 16.51 60.93
N ASN A 362 5.85 16.11 61.07
CA ASN A 362 6.73 16.50 62.19
C ASN A 362 8.06 17.14 61.72
N LYS A 363 8.10 17.79 60.57
CA LYS A 363 9.34 18.31 59.99
C LYS A 363 9.40 19.82 60.01
N THR A 364 10.61 20.39 59.91
CA THR A 364 10.79 21.86 59.83
C THR A 364 10.36 22.37 58.47
N PHE A 365 9.95 23.65 58.42
CA PHE A 365 9.53 24.31 57.19
C PHE A 365 10.58 24.15 56.05
N ALA A 366 11.86 24.28 56.36
CA ALA A 366 12.93 24.13 55.37
C ALA A 366 13.00 22.74 54.77
N GLN A 367 12.75 21.70 55.55
CA GLN A 367 12.74 20.29 55.10
C GLN A 367 11.52 20.04 54.18
N THR A 368 10.35 20.53 54.57
CA THR A 368 9.14 20.44 53.76
C THR A 368 9.30 21.18 52.43
N ALA A 369 9.91 22.37 52.46
CA ALA A 369 10.19 23.13 51.26
C ALA A 369 11.17 22.44 50.31
N ALA A 370 12.20 21.73 50.86
CA ALA A 370 13.14 20.96 50.05
C ALA A 370 12.45 19.76 49.34
N VAL A 371 11.62 19.00 50.06
CA VAL A 371 10.81 17.91 49.48
C VAL A 371 9.86 18.43 48.41
N ALA A 372 9.14 19.51 48.70
CA ALA A 372 8.23 20.11 47.72
C ALA A 372 8.95 20.60 46.46
N ALA A 373 10.15 21.19 46.60
CA ALA A 373 10.95 21.60 45.46
C ALA A 373 11.39 20.40 44.62
N PHE A 374 11.82 19.33 45.27
CA PHE A 374 12.23 18.08 44.58
C PHE A 374 11.05 17.49 43.80
N ASP A 375 9.88 17.41 44.40
CA ASP A 375 8.66 16.87 43.81
C ASP A 375 8.17 17.74 42.61
N VAL A 376 8.17 19.06 42.74
CA VAL A 376 7.82 19.96 41.64
C VAL A 376 8.80 19.84 40.48
N ILE A 377 10.11 19.73 40.73
CA ILE A 377 11.11 19.52 39.69
C ILE A 377 10.89 18.20 38.98
N PHE A 378 10.62 17.13 39.73
CA PHE A 378 10.27 15.82 39.16
C PHE A 378 9.04 15.93 38.25
N PHE A 379 7.97 16.52 38.75
CA PHE A 379 6.72 16.69 38.01
C PHE A 379 6.92 17.49 36.72
N ILE A 380 7.67 18.58 36.75
CA ILE A 380 7.92 19.40 35.56
C ILE A 380 8.73 18.62 34.54
N ILE A 381 9.85 18.01 34.94
CA ILE A 381 10.79 17.39 34.01
C ILE A 381 10.25 16.07 33.47
N ILE A 382 9.76 15.17 34.33
CA ILE A 382 9.35 13.83 33.94
C ILE A 382 7.92 13.82 33.47
N THR A 383 6.99 14.27 34.30
CA THR A 383 5.55 14.15 34.01
C THR A 383 5.12 15.14 32.95
N THR A 384 5.51 16.42 33.08
CA THR A 384 5.04 17.44 32.14
C THR A 384 5.85 17.42 30.83
N ILE A 385 7.17 17.47 30.88
CA ILE A 385 7.98 17.57 29.66
C ILE A 385 8.19 16.17 29.05
N GLY A 386 8.66 15.21 29.85
CA GLY A 386 9.05 13.88 29.33
C GLY A 386 7.89 13.11 28.71
N LEU A 387 6.75 13.01 29.39
CA LEU A 387 5.58 12.33 28.83
C LEU A 387 4.99 13.08 27.62
N ASN A 388 4.97 14.41 27.64
CA ASN A 388 4.47 15.19 26.51
C ASN A 388 5.33 15.03 25.25
N ILE A 389 6.66 14.87 25.39
CA ILE A 389 7.54 14.55 24.25
C ILE A 389 7.15 13.19 23.63
N ILE A 390 6.94 12.17 24.46
CA ILE A 390 6.53 10.84 24.00
C ILE A 390 5.17 10.91 23.28
N PHE A 391 4.18 11.56 23.89
CA PHE A 391 2.86 11.74 23.28
C PHE A 391 2.93 12.57 21.98
N GLY A 392 3.76 13.63 21.96
CA GLY A 392 3.99 14.44 20.76
C GLY A 392 4.50 13.60 19.60
N ILE A 393 5.55 12.79 19.82
CA ILE A 393 6.10 11.90 18.77
C ILE A 393 5.04 10.93 18.24
N ILE A 394 4.20 10.37 19.11
CA ILE A 394 3.13 9.44 18.71
C ILE A 394 2.07 10.17 17.88
N VAL A 395 1.60 11.33 18.33
CA VAL A 395 0.57 12.12 17.65
C VAL A 395 1.07 12.63 16.29
N ASP A 396 2.31 13.15 16.24
CA ASP A 396 2.93 13.62 14.99
C ASP A 396 3.08 12.49 13.97
N THR A 397 3.53 11.31 14.42
CA THR A 397 3.64 10.13 13.55
C THR A 397 2.28 9.69 13.02
N PHE A 398 1.24 9.73 13.86
CA PHE A 398 -0.12 9.40 13.44
C PHE A 398 -0.65 10.40 12.41
N SER A 399 -0.40 11.70 12.61
CA SER A 399 -0.77 12.75 11.67
C SER A 399 -0.04 12.60 10.35
N GLU A 400 1.28 12.34 10.37
CA GLU A 400 2.10 12.09 9.17
C GLU A 400 1.57 10.88 8.35
N LEU A 401 1.21 9.78 9.03
CA LEU A 401 0.64 8.60 8.36
C LEU A 401 -0.73 8.90 7.73
N ARG A 402 -1.57 9.66 8.43
CA ARG A 402 -2.88 10.07 7.93
C ARG A 402 -2.73 10.99 6.71
N ASP A 403 -1.86 11.98 6.80
CA ASP A 403 -1.66 12.98 5.75
C ASP A 403 -0.99 12.37 4.51
N SER A 404 -0.01 11.49 4.71
CA SER A 404 0.59 10.69 3.63
C SER A 404 -0.47 9.85 2.91
N LYS A 405 -1.35 9.19 3.66
CA LYS A 405 -2.44 8.41 3.06
C LYS A 405 -3.41 9.31 2.29
N TRP A 406 -3.80 10.44 2.86
CA TRP A 406 -4.68 11.40 2.21
C TRP A 406 -4.08 11.91 0.89
N GLN A 407 -2.78 12.26 0.88
CA GLN A 407 -2.06 12.69 -0.32
C GLN A 407 -2.07 11.60 -1.39
N ILE A 408 -1.80 10.34 -1.01
CA ILE A 408 -1.81 9.21 -1.94
C ILE A 408 -3.22 8.98 -2.52
N ASP A 409 -4.24 8.98 -1.67
CA ASP A 409 -5.62 8.79 -2.09
C ASP A 409 -6.11 9.96 -2.97
N ASN A 410 -5.66 11.19 -2.68
CA ASN A 410 -5.93 12.37 -3.49
C ASN A 410 -5.22 12.31 -4.85
N ASP A 411 -3.92 11.97 -4.89
CA ASP A 411 -3.19 11.78 -6.16
C ASP A 411 -3.87 10.74 -7.06
N MET A 412 -4.34 9.63 -6.47
CA MET A 412 -5.04 8.58 -7.23
C MET A 412 -6.41 9.00 -7.77
N LYS A 413 -7.07 9.98 -7.14
CA LYS A 413 -8.35 10.54 -7.60
C LYS A 413 -8.18 11.70 -8.55
N SER A 414 -7.09 12.44 -8.44
CA SER A 414 -6.84 13.66 -9.21
C SER A 414 -6.02 13.44 -10.47
N SER A 415 -5.14 12.42 -10.50
CA SER A 415 -4.26 12.20 -11.64
C SER A 415 -4.10 10.71 -12.00
N CYS A 416 -3.95 10.43 -13.30
CA CYS A 416 -3.69 9.08 -13.78
C CYS A 416 -2.28 8.62 -13.39
N PHE A 417 -2.16 7.37 -12.89
CA PHE A 417 -0.87 6.79 -12.50
C PHE A 417 0.12 6.68 -13.68
N ILE A 418 -0.38 6.35 -14.87
CA ILE A 418 0.44 6.07 -16.06
C ILE A 418 0.80 7.35 -16.82
N CYS A 419 -0.18 8.16 -17.20
CA CYS A 419 0.07 9.37 -18.00
C CYS A 419 0.22 10.65 -17.18
N SER A 420 -0.14 10.63 -15.90
CA SER A 420 -0.10 11.80 -14.99
C SER A 420 -0.98 12.99 -15.43
N ARG A 421 -1.90 12.80 -16.38
CA ARG A 421 -2.93 13.80 -16.71
C ARG A 421 -3.95 13.88 -15.59
N GLU A 422 -4.52 15.06 -15.39
CA GLU A 422 -5.50 15.34 -14.36
C GLU A 422 -6.89 14.78 -14.72
N ASN A 423 -7.70 14.50 -13.70
CA ASN A 423 -9.07 14.01 -13.87
C ASN A 423 -9.94 14.98 -14.66
N TYR A 424 -9.73 16.28 -14.48
CA TYR A 424 -10.48 17.33 -15.17
C TYR A 424 -10.42 17.21 -16.69
N ASP A 425 -9.26 16.84 -17.25
CA ASP A 425 -9.09 16.67 -18.68
C ASP A 425 -10.00 15.58 -19.23
N PHE A 426 -10.14 14.46 -18.51
CA PHE A 426 -10.93 13.30 -18.92
C PHE A 426 -12.44 13.48 -18.69
N GLU A 427 -12.83 14.22 -17.64
CA GLU A 427 -14.25 14.53 -17.40
C GLU A 427 -14.79 15.53 -18.43
N ARG A 428 -13.94 16.42 -18.92
CA ARG A 428 -14.32 17.44 -19.90
C ARG A 428 -14.27 16.96 -21.34
N GLN A 429 -13.24 16.20 -21.70
CA GLN A 429 -12.90 15.87 -23.09
C GLN A 429 -12.90 14.38 -23.41
N GLY A 430 -13.01 13.51 -22.39
CA GLY A 430 -12.94 12.06 -22.54
C GLY A 430 -14.20 11.33 -22.08
N ASN A 431 -14.07 10.02 -21.95
CA ASN A 431 -15.12 9.12 -21.46
C ASN A 431 -15.24 9.07 -19.92
N GLY A 432 -14.67 10.06 -19.22
CA GLY A 432 -14.57 10.11 -17.77
C GLY A 432 -13.28 9.51 -17.21
N PHE A 433 -12.83 10.07 -16.09
CA PHE A 433 -11.55 9.67 -15.46
C PHE A 433 -11.56 8.23 -14.96
N GLU A 434 -12.69 7.79 -14.41
CA GLU A 434 -12.81 6.42 -13.89
C GLU A 434 -12.66 5.37 -15.02
N HIS A 435 -13.27 5.64 -16.18
CA HIS A 435 -13.11 4.80 -17.36
C HIS A 435 -11.66 4.76 -17.83
N HIS A 436 -11.01 5.93 -17.89
CA HIS A 436 -9.61 6.03 -18.30
C HIS A 436 -8.69 5.20 -17.40
N VAL A 437 -8.77 5.37 -16.08
CA VAL A 437 -7.90 4.65 -15.11
C VAL A 437 -8.20 3.16 -15.04
N LYS A 438 -9.46 2.75 -15.22
CA LYS A 438 -9.85 1.33 -15.11
C LYS A 438 -9.68 0.55 -16.41
N LYS A 439 -9.87 1.17 -17.59
CA LYS A 439 -9.89 0.47 -18.88
C LYS A 439 -8.74 0.86 -19.82
N GLU A 440 -8.40 2.15 -19.91
CA GLU A 440 -7.38 2.62 -20.85
C GLU A 440 -5.97 2.55 -20.24
N HIS A 441 -5.75 3.25 -19.13
CA HIS A 441 -4.46 3.33 -18.43
C HIS A 441 -4.44 2.58 -17.10
N ASN A 442 -5.01 1.38 -17.08
CA ASN A 442 -4.93 0.54 -15.89
C ASN A 442 -3.49 0.07 -15.66
N GLN A 443 -2.88 0.53 -14.55
CA GLN A 443 -1.50 0.18 -14.18
C GLN A 443 -1.26 -1.33 -14.12
N TRP A 444 -2.27 -2.11 -13.71
CA TRP A 444 -2.16 -3.57 -13.64
C TRP A 444 -2.18 -4.22 -15.04
N SER A 445 -2.78 -3.58 -16.04
CA SER A 445 -2.70 -4.04 -17.42
C SER A 445 -1.26 -3.98 -17.94
N TYR A 446 -0.48 -2.94 -17.59
CA TYR A 446 0.94 -2.88 -17.93
C TYR A 446 1.74 -3.98 -17.23
N LEU A 447 1.43 -4.29 -15.98
CA LEU A 447 2.06 -5.42 -15.27
C LEU A 447 1.76 -6.76 -15.95
N PHE A 448 0.49 -7.00 -16.29
CA PHE A 448 0.10 -8.22 -17.01
C PHE A 448 0.70 -8.29 -18.41
N PHE A 449 0.92 -7.14 -19.05
CA PHE A 449 1.63 -7.08 -20.32
C PHE A 449 3.10 -7.52 -20.16
N PHE A 450 3.77 -7.12 -19.10
CA PHE A 450 5.13 -7.62 -18.83
C PHE A 450 5.17 -9.12 -18.59
N ILE A 451 4.16 -9.67 -17.94
CA ILE A 451 4.02 -11.13 -17.79
C ILE A 451 3.78 -11.80 -19.16
N HIS A 452 2.93 -11.20 -19.99
CA HIS A 452 2.68 -11.69 -21.34
C HIS A 452 3.97 -11.74 -22.17
N LEU A 453 4.80 -10.70 -22.12
CA LEU A 453 6.10 -10.67 -22.78
C LEU A 453 7.04 -11.77 -22.27
N GLU A 454 7.02 -12.07 -20.97
CA GLU A 454 7.86 -13.14 -20.41
C GLU A 454 7.32 -14.56 -20.68
N ASP A 455 6.00 -14.71 -20.84
CA ASP A 455 5.33 -15.98 -21.14
C ASP A 455 5.37 -16.33 -22.66
N THR A 456 5.60 -15.33 -23.53
CA THR A 456 5.64 -15.46 -25.00
C THR A 456 7.08 -15.63 -25.46
N GLN A 457 7.31 -16.50 -26.49
CA GLN A 457 8.64 -16.64 -27.05
C GLN A 457 9.05 -15.39 -27.85
N PRO A 458 10.32 -14.97 -27.81
CA PRO A 458 10.78 -13.76 -28.51
C PRO A 458 10.50 -13.75 -30.02
N ASN A 459 10.44 -14.93 -30.65
CA ASN A 459 10.15 -15.07 -32.08
C ASN A 459 8.67 -14.79 -32.42
N ASP A 460 7.79 -14.88 -31.43
CA ASP A 460 6.34 -14.65 -31.58
C ASP A 460 5.93 -13.21 -31.28
N TYR A 461 6.89 -12.36 -30.92
CA TYR A 461 6.58 -10.96 -30.62
C TYR A 461 6.15 -10.19 -31.87
N SER A 462 5.11 -9.38 -31.70
CA SER A 462 4.82 -8.32 -32.66
C SER A 462 5.91 -7.22 -32.58
N ALA A 463 6.00 -6.39 -33.63
CA ALA A 463 6.98 -5.30 -33.67
C ALA A 463 6.85 -4.33 -32.45
N LEU A 464 5.64 -4.13 -31.92
CA LEU A 464 5.38 -3.30 -30.74
C LEU A 464 5.81 -3.98 -29.46
N GLU A 465 5.52 -5.27 -29.31
CA GLU A 465 5.94 -6.08 -28.15
C GLU A 465 7.46 -6.16 -28.07
N LEU A 466 8.12 -6.39 -29.19
CA LEU A 466 9.59 -6.41 -29.26
C LEU A 466 10.18 -5.02 -28.88
N PHE A 467 9.58 -3.94 -29.35
CA PHE A 467 9.99 -2.58 -28.99
C PHE A 467 9.90 -2.36 -27.47
N VAL A 468 8.75 -2.66 -26.86
CA VAL A 468 8.55 -2.45 -25.41
C VAL A 468 9.47 -3.37 -24.61
N ASN A 469 9.64 -4.63 -25.02
CA ASN A 469 10.54 -5.56 -24.33
C ASN A 469 11.98 -5.05 -24.31
N ASN A 470 12.48 -4.55 -25.45
CA ASN A 470 13.82 -3.97 -25.53
C ASN A 470 13.99 -2.74 -24.65
N ARG A 471 12.96 -1.88 -24.53
CA ARG A 471 12.97 -0.71 -23.65
C ARG A 471 12.92 -1.13 -22.19
N ARG A 472 12.06 -2.09 -21.83
CA ARG A 472 11.94 -2.66 -20.49
C ARG A 472 13.26 -3.25 -19.99
N LEU A 473 13.91 -4.08 -20.81
CA LEU A 473 15.21 -4.69 -20.46
C LEU A 473 16.29 -3.65 -20.20
N ARG A 474 16.24 -2.51 -20.91
CA ARG A 474 17.15 -1.37 -20.68
C ARG A 474 16.69 -0.41 -19.58
N LYS A 475 15.62 -0.73 -18.85
CA LYS A 475 14.99 0.11 -17.80
C LYS A 475 14.61 1.53 -18.30
N ARG A 476 14.27 1.67 -19.59
CA ARG A 476 13.83 2.94 -20.18
C ARG A 476 12.32 3.10 -19.98
N LEU A 477 11.88 4.36 -19.74
CA LEU A 477 10.50 4.71 -19.47
C LEU A 477 9.79 5.37 -20.66
N ASP A 478 10.52 5.58 -21.75
CA ASP A 478 10.09 6.36 -22.93
C ASP A 478 8.95 5.74 -23.75
N PHE A 479 8.57 4.50 -23.45
CA PHE A 479 7.40 3.86 -24.05
C PHE A 479 6.08 4.12 -23.28
N PHE A 480 6.14 4.64 -22.04
CA PHE A 480 4.94 5.03 -21.31
C PHE A 480 4.34 6.32 -21.87
N PRO A 481 2.99 6.41 -21.98
CA PRO A 481 2.32 7.58 -22.54
C PRO A 481 2.26 8.75 -21.54
N LEU A 482 3.42 9.27 -21.14
CA LEU A 482 3.51 10.43 -20.24
C LEU A 482 2.84 11.65 -20.87
N ASN A 483 1.95 12.30 -20.14
CA ASN A 483 1.16 13.46 -20.52
C ASN A 483 0.30 13.27 -21.77
N ARG A 484 0.09 12.03 -22.23
CA ARG A 484 -0.68 11.70 -23.44
C ARG A 484 -1.67 10.56 -23.17
N ALA A 485 -2.83 10.62 -23.82
CA ALA A 485 -3.82 9.57 -23.87
C ALA A 485 -4.53 9.60 -25.21
N LEU A 486 -4.86 8.45 -25.80
CA LEU A 486 -5.54 8.37 -27.09
C LEU A 486 -6.92 9.06 -27.06
N SER A 487 -7.65 8.91 -25.96
CA SER A 487 -8.95 9.53 -25.76
C SER A 487 -8.91 11.08 -25.81
N LEU A 488 -7.84 11.67 -25.28
CA LEU A 488 -7.65 13.12 -25.32
C LEU A 488 -7.06 13.62 -26.65
N GLN A 489 -6.18 12.84 -27.29
CA GLN A 489 -5.54 13.21 -28.55
C GLN A 489 -6.58 13.42 -29.67
N TYR A 490 -7.63 12.58 -29.70
CA TYR A 490 -8.67 12.69 -30.70
C TYR A 490 -9.46 14.02 -30.58
N GLU A 491 -9.73 14.48 -29.39
CA GLU A 491 -10.42 15.76 -29.15
C GLU A 491 -9.49 16.96 -29.34
N GLU A 492 -8.22 16.88 -28.94
CA GLU A 492 -7.21 17.93 -29.20
C GLU A 492 -7.04 18.17 -30.69
N ASP A 493 -6.95 17.10 -31.50
CA ASP A 493 -6.86 17.22 -32.98
C ASP A 493 -8.11 17.88 -33.59
N LYS A 494 -9.30 17.56 -33.07
CA LYS A 494 -10.55 18.16 -33.51
C LYS A 494 -10.63 19.65 -33.17
N HIS A 495 -10.24 20.02 -31.95
CA HIS A 495 -10.19 21.41 -31.52
C HIS A 495 -9.14 22.22 -32.29
N THR A 496 -7.97 21.66 -32.54
CA THR A 496 -6.89 22.29 -33.29
C THR A 496 -7.34 22.55 -34.74
N LYS A 497 -7.95 21.58 -35.41
CA LYS A 497 -8.50 21.75 -36.77
C LYS A 497 -9.58 22.83 -36.82
N LYS A 498 -10.46 22.87 -35.78
CA LYS A 498 -11.48 23.92 -35.70
C LYS A 498 -10.89 25.30 -35.50
N LEU A 499 -9.86 25.40 -34.63
CA LEU A 499 -9.14 26.66 -34.39
C LEU A 499 -8.42 27.15 -35.66
N GLU A 500 -7.79 26.25 -36.38
CA GLU A 500 -7.10 26.56 -37.66
C GLU A 500 -8.09 26.99 -38.73
N SER A 501 -9.26 26.36 -38.83
CA SER A 501 -10.35 26.79 -39.70
C SER A 501 -10.84 28.19 -39.35
N LEU A 502 -11.05 28.49 -38.07
CA LEU A 502 -11.44 29.83 -37.61
C LEU A 502 -10.37 30.87 -37.88
N LYS A 503 -9.12 30.55 -37.67
CA LYS A 503 -7.99 31.42 -38.02
C LYS A 503 -7.99 31.76 -39.50
N ASN A 504 -8.13 30.77 -40.39
CA ASN A 504 -8.20 30.96 -41.82
C ASN A 504 -9.39 31.84 -42.23
N GLN A 505 -10.55 31.70 -41.58
CA GLN A 505 -11.70 32.58 -41.81
C GLN A 505 -11.42 34.01 -41.37
N VAL A 506 -10.80 34.21 -40.22
CA VAL A 506 -10.41 35.56 -39.75
C VAL A 506 -9.41 36.20 -40.67
N ASP A 507 -8.38 35.48 -41.10
CA ASP A 507 -7.36 35.97 -42.05
C ASP A 507 -7.99 36.37 -43.39
N TYR A 508 -8.93 35.60 -43.90
CA TYR A 508 -9.70 35.94 -45.09
C TYR A 508 -10.51 37.23 -44.91
N LEU A 509 -11.20 37.40 -43.80
CA LEU A 509 -11.96 38.62 -43.50
C LEU A 509 -11.07 39.85 -43.36
N VAL A 510 -9.92 39.70 -42.70
CA VAL A 510 -8.92 40.76 -42.57
C VAL A 510 -8.37 41.16 -43.95
N TYR A 511 -8.07 40.20 -44.82
CA TYR A 511 -7.65 40.45 -46.20
C TYR A 511 -8.72 41.22 -46.98
N LYS A 512 -10.00 40.78 -46.90
CA LYS A 512 -11.14 41.43 -47.57
C LYS A 512 -11.36 42.87 -47.08
N LEU A 513 -11.24 43.09 -45.78
CA LEU A 513 -11.32 44.44 -45.20
C LEU A 513 -10.20 45.36 -45.69
N LYS A 514 -8.97 44.85 -45.72
CA LYS A 514 -7.79 45.62 -46.23
C LYS A 514 -7.95 45.98 -47.70
N THR A 515 -8.41 45.04 -48.53
CA THR A 515 -8.65 45.30 -49.95
C THR A 515 -9.75 46.31 -50.18
N THR A 516 -10.88 46.18 -49.45
CA THR A 516 -12.02 47.12 -49.52
C THR A 516 -11.61 48.52 -49.03
N ALA A 517 -10.82 48.61 -47.95
CA ALA A 517 -10.31 49.90 -47.46
C ALA A 517 -9.36 50.55 -48.44
N ALA A 518 -8.48 49.77 -49.10
CA ALA A 518 -7.59 50.26 -50.14
C ALA A 518 -8.33 50.74 -51.40
N GLU A 519 -9.40 50.07 -51.80
CA GLU A 519 -10.28 50.52 -52.91
C GLU A 519 -11.02 51.81 -52.56
N LYS A 520 -11.55 51.91 -51.33
CA LYS A 520 -12.20 53.11 -50.83
C LYS A 520 -11.23 54.28 -50.76
N GLY A 521 -10.01 54.05 -50.29
CA GLY A 521 -8.93 55.05 -50.30
C GLY A 521 -8.60 55.57 -51.72
N ARG A 522 -8.43 54.67 -52.68
CA ARG A 522 -8.22 55.01 -54.08
C ARG A 522 -9.36 55.80 -54.72
N LYS A 523 -10.61 55.46 -54.37
CA LYS A 523 -11.77 56.23 -54.85
C LYS A 523 -11.79 57.65 -54.25
N LEU A 524 -11.48 57.80 -53.01
CA LEU A 524 -11.42 59.09 -52.31
C LEU A 524 -10.31 59.94 -52.82
N GLU A 525 -9.14 59.40 -53.15
CA GLU A 525 -8.00 60.07 -53.73
C GLU A 525 -8.34 60.56 -55.13
N LYS A 526 -8.96 59.74 -55.97
CA LYS A 526 -9.46 60.12 -57.30
C LYS A 526 -10.53 61.22 -57.23
N GLN A 527 -11.37 61.21 -56.23
CA GLN A 527 -12.37 62.23 -56.02
C GLN A 527 -11.72 63.57 -55.59
N ARG A 528 -10.75 63.57 -54.67
CA ARG A 528 -9.97 64.77 -54.29
C ARG A 528 -9.19 65.34 -55.46
N GLN A 529 -8.63 64.50 -56.30
CA GLN A 529 -7.90 64.92 -57.45
C GLN A 529 -8.81 65.64 -58.49
N ARG A 530 -10.00 65.10 -58.75
CA ARG A 530 -11.06 65.73 -59.58
C ARG A 530 -11.55 67.05 -58.98
N GLU A 531 -11.75 67.15 -57.71
CA GLU A 531 -12.14 68.39 -57.02
C GLU A 531 -11.04 69.44 -57.09
N TRP A 532 -9.78 69.00 -56.98
CA TRP A 532 -8.62 69.89 -57.15
C TRP A 532 -8.47 70.42 -58.62
N GLU A 533 -8.60 69.55 -59.61
CA GLU A 533 -8.62 69.92 -61.03
C GLU A 533 -9.78 70.86 -61.35
N GLN A 534 -11.00 70.62 -60.87
CA GLN A 534 -12.13 71.52 -61.03
C GLN A 534 -11.92 72.93 -60.42
N LYS A 535 -11.23 73.02 -59.29
CA LYS A 535 -10.91 74.30 -58.64
C LYS A 535 -9.82 75.06 -59.35
N HIS A 536 -8.91 74.42 -60.09
CA HIS A 536 -7.84 75.09 -60.81
C HIS A 536 -8.21 75.47 -62.23
N VAL A 537 -9.06 74.68 -62.91
CA VAL A 537 -9.61 74.99 -64.22
C VAL A 537 -10.57 76.20 -64.19
N LYS A 538 -11.15 76.57 -63.05
CA LYS A 538 -11.97 77.78 -62.91
C LYS A 538 -11.17 79.04 -62.58
N ARG A 539 -9.84 78.97 -62.55
CA ARG A 539 -8.95 80.11 -62.26
C ARG A 539 -8.11 80.56 -63.50
N GLU A 540 -8.20 79.82 -64.63
CA GLU A 540 -7.79 80.33 -65.97
C GLU A 540 -9.05 80.80 -66.69
#